data_7a3a568ab32d83b0ba3d7f4f60c06ccd
#
_entry.id   7a3a568ab32d83b0ba3d7f4f60c06ccd
#
_cell.length_a   1.000
_cell.length_b   1.000
_cell.length_c   1.000
_cell.angle_alpha   90.00
_cell.angle_beta   90.00
_cell.angle_gamma   90.00
#
_symmetry.space_group_name_H-M   'P 1'
#
loop_
_entity.id
_entity.type
_entity.pdbx_description
1 polymer ?
#
loop_
_entity_poly.entity_id
_entity_poly.type
_entity_poly.pdbx_seq_one_letter_code
_entity_poly.pdbx_strand_id
1 'polypeptide(L)'
;LEGEGRIFSEQRTNSWNDIMKIYSKSELQTKDVFTIYMNHGILPKNDSYQYVILPATTPKEVQHFDLSSFKIISNTSQCQAVQLNKETYLLALYEAGSVPLSGELKFESNKKGLFILRTYKKKWKVYASDPTQTDGSDP
;
A
#
# COMPACT_ATOMS: atom_id res chain seq x y z
N LEU A 1 -3.22 -4.81 16.45
CA LEU A 1 -4.30 -4.77 15.45
C LEU A 1 -5.57 -5.31 16.10
N GLU A 2 -6.49 -4.44 16.46
CA GLU A 2 -7.82 -4.78 16.92
C GLU A 2 -8.76 -4.92 15.73
N GLY A 3 -8.56 -5.91 14.90
CA GLY A 3 -9.44 -6.24 13.79
C GLY A 3 -9.37 -7.72 13.51
N GLU A 4 -10.53 -8.38 13.33
CA GLU A 4 -10.58 -9.77 12.95
C GLU A 4 -10.28 -9.89 11.45
N GLY A 5 -9.08 -10.38 11.11
CA GLY A 5 -8.74 -10.76 9.75
C GLY A 5 -9.37 -12.09 9.39
N ARG A 6 -10.03 -12.18 8.24
CA ARG A 6 -10.59 -13.43 7.72
C ARG A 6 -10.01 -13.75 6.35
N ILE A 7 -9.73 -15.03 6.16
CA ILE A 7 -9.21 -15.60 4.92
C ILE A 7 -10.06 -16.81 4.60
N PHE A 8 -10.59 -16.88 3.40
CA PHE A 8 -11.29 -18.06 2.92
C PHE A 8 -11.20 -18.22 1.40
N SER A 9 -11.39 -19.44 0.95
CA SER A 9 -11.52 -19.77 -0.46
C SER A 9 -12.86 -20.42 -0.69
N GLU A 10 -13.55 -20.02 -1.74
CA GLU A 10 -14.83 -20.55 -2.13
C GLU A 10 -14.95 -20.63 -3.65
N GLN A 11 -15.78 -21.55 -4.15
CA GLN A 11 -16.14 -21.54 -5.57
C GLN A 11 -17.25 -20.54 -5.80
N ARG A 12 -17.05 -19.67 -6.80
CA ARG A 12 -18.08 -18.73 -7.29
C ARG A 12 -18.38 -19.01 -8.75
N THR A 13 -19.66 -18.99 -9.07
CA THR A 13 -20.17 -19.12 -10.44
C THR A 13 -20.86 -17.82 -10.82
N ASN A 14 -20.25 -17.08 -11.74
CA ASN A 14 -20.77 -15.80 -12.25
C ASN A 14 -20.42 -15.67 -13.73
N SER A 15 -21.04 -14.72 -14.41
CA SER A 15 -20.63 -14.30 -15.75
C SER A 15 -19.76 -13.05 -15.68
N TRP A 16 -18.91 -12.86 -16.67
CA TRP A 16 -18.16 -11.60 -16.79
C TRP A 16 -19.07 -10.39 -16.95
N ASN A 17 -20.29 -10.61 -17.49
CA ASN A 17 -21.30 -9.56 -17.63
C ASN A 17 -21.84 -9.05 -16.29
N ASP A 18 -21.78 -9.87 -15.22
CA ASP A 18 -22.18 -9.45 -13.86
C ASP A 18 -21.16 -8.47 -13.25
N ILE A 19 -19.90 -8.60 -13.68
CA ILE A 19 -18.80 -7.73 -13.21
C ILE A 19 -18.69 -6.48 -14.10
N MET A 20 -18.79 -6.67 -15.41
CA MET A 20 -18.60 -5.60 -16.38
C MET A 20 -19.55 -5.77 -17.55
N LYS A 21 -20.59 -4.93 -17.61
CA LYS A 21 -21.71 -5.00 -18.55
C LYS A 21 -21.36 -4.82 -20.05
N ILE A 22 -20.12 -4.46 -20.35
CA ILE A 22 -19.65 -4.37 -21.74
C ILE A 22 -19.33 -5.73 -22.38
N TYR A 23 -19.22 -6.79 -21.58
CA TYR A 23 -19.05 -8.14 -22.11
C TYR A 23 -20.40 -8.70 -22.52
N SER A 24 -20.59 -8.92 -23.83
CA SER A 24 -21.83 -9.45 -24.41
C SER A 24 -22.10 -10.93 -24.12
N LYS A 25 -21.14 -11.66 -23.60
CA LYS A 25 -21.28 -13.08 -23.29
C LYS A 25 -21.64 -13.28 -21.82
N SER A 26 -22.82 -13.85 -21.59
CA SER A 26 -23.34 -14.25 -20.29
C SER A 26 -22.98 -15.70 -19.90
N GLU A 27 -21.91 -16.25 -20.49
CA GLU A 27 -21.47 -17.59 -20.18
C GLU A 27 -21.03 -17.67 -18.70
N LEU A 28 -21.60 -18.61 -17.97
CA LEU A 28 -21.24 -18.83 -16.57
C LEU A 28 -19.86 -19.46 -16.46
N GLN A 29 -19.04 -18.89 -15.63
CA GLN A 29 -17.71 -19.38 -15.29
C GLN A 29 -17.66 -19.71 -13.80
N THR A 30 -17.21 -20.93 -13.48
CA THR A 30 -16.93 -21.32 -12.09
C THR A 30 -15.44 -21.22 -11.81
N LYS A 31 -15.08 -20.48 -10.80
CA LYS A 31 -13.68 -20.23 -10.38
C LYS A 31 -13.56 -20.32 -8.87
N ASP A 32 -12.42 -20.82 -8.43
CA ASP A 32 -12.01 -20.68 -7.03
C ASP A 32 -11.62 -19.24 -6.78
N VAL A 33 -12.23 -18.61 -5.80
CA VAL A 33 -12.00 -17.23 -5.41
C VAL A 33 -11.41 -17.21 -4.01
N PHE A 34 -10.26 -16.58 -3.88
CA PHE A 34 -9.64 -16.32 -2.60
C PHE A 34 -10.03 -14.94 -2.11
N THR A 35 -10.53 -14.87 -0.88
CA THR A 35 -10.94 -13.61 -0.27
C THR A 35 -10.17 -13.39 1.03
N ILE A 36 -9.65 -12.19 1.19
CA ILE A 36 -9.08 -11.70 2.44
C ILE A 36 -9.74 -10.37 2.78
N TYR A 37 -10.15 -10.20 4.02
CA TYR A 37 -10.65 -8.92 4.52
C TYR A 37 -10.33 -8.72 6.00
N MET A 38 -10.29 -7.46 6.41
CA MET A 38 -10.16 -7.05 7.79
C MET A 38 -11.48 -6.40 8.22
N ASN A 39 -12.08 -6.96 9.27
CA ASN A 39 -13.34 -6.46 9.78
C ASN A 39 -13.08 -5.38 10.83
N HIS A 40 -13.46 -4.16 10.55
CA HIS A 40 -13.35 -3.01 11.46
C HIS A 40 -14.63 -2.76 12.26
N GLY A 41 -15.61 -3.68 12.23
CA GLY A 41 -16.87 -3.54 12.92
C GLY A 41 -17.85 -2.59 12.24
N ILE A 42 -18.83 -2.09 13.01
CA ILE A 42 -19.88 -1.18 12.53
C ILE A 42 -19.47 0.26 12.80
N LEU A 43 -19.48 1.10 11.74
CA LEU A 43 -19.10 2.52 11.81
C LEU A 43 -17.71 2.79 12.41
N PRO A 44 -16.66 2.18 11.87
CA PRO A 44 -15.31 2.34 12.41
C PRO A 44 -14.88 3.81 12.37
N LYS A 45 -14.15 4.23 13.42
CA LYS A 45 -13.59 5.60 13.50
C LYS A 45 -12.10 5.48 13.81
N ASN A 46 -11.29 6.18 13.00
CA ASN A 46 -9.81 6.22 13.15
C ASN A 46 -9.15 4.83 13.08
N ASP A 47 -9.78 3.90 12.39
CA ASP A 47 -9.20 2.58 12.17
C ASP A 47 -8.17 2.60 11.05
N SER A 48 -7.22 1.69 11.14
CA SER A 48 -6.18 1.51 10.13
C SER A 48 -5.86 0.03 9.94
N TYR A 49 -5.33 -0.31 8.78
CA TYR A 49 -4.82 -1.66 8.51
C TYR A 49 -3.45 -1.59 7.84
N GLN A 50 -2.71 -2.69 7.98
CA GLN A 50 -1.40 -2.84 7.39
C GLN A 50 -1.24 -4.28 6.89
N TYR A 51 -0.67 -4.44 5.72
CA TYR A 51 -0.36 -5.76 5.18
C TYR A 51 0.89 -5.71 4.30
N VAL A 52 1.51 -6.87 4.13
CA VAL A 52 2.66 -7.05 3.24
C VAL A 52 2.29 -8.12 2.21
N ILE A 53 2.54 -7.83 0.94
CA ILE A 53 2.43 -8.80 -0.14
C ILE A 53 3.82 -9.26 -0.50
N LEU A 54 4.03 -10.57 -0.45
CA LEU A 54 5.29 -11.22 -0.81
C LEU A 54 5.05 -12.04 -2.09
N PRO A 55 5.27 -11.48 -3.28
CA PRO A 55 5.03 -12.19 -4.54
C PRO A 55 6.08 -13.27 -4.77
N ALA A 56 5.68 -14.35 -5.44
CA ALA A 56 6.55 -15.48 -5.81
C ALA A 56 7.31 -16.11 -4.63
N THR A 57 6.64 -16.21 -3.46
CA THR A 57 7.22 -16.66 -2.21
C THR A 57 6.57 -17.98 -1.78
N THR A 58 7.32 -18.87 -1.19
CA THR A 58 6.80 -20.12 -0.62
C THR A 58 6.21 -19.90 0.78
N PRO A 59 5.29 -20.78 1.26
CA PRO A 59 4.76 -20.69 2.62
C PRO A 59 5.85 -20.69 3.70
N LYS A 60 6.95 -21.42 3.48
CA LYS A 60 8.09 -21.46 4.39
C LYS A 60 8.80 -20.10 4.49
N GLU A 61 9.01 -19.44 3.38
CA GLU A 61 9.62 -18.10 3.36
C GLU A 61 8.73 -17.07 4.02
N VAL A 62 7.41 -17.14 3.80
CA VAL A 62 6.45 -16.27 4.48
C VAL A 62 6.52 -16.43 6.00
N GLN A 63 6.59 -17.67 6.51
CA GLN A 63 6.70 -17.95 7.95
C GLN A 63 7.99 -17.40 8.59
N HIS A 64 9.07 -17.30 7.80
CA HIS A 64 10.36 -16.79 8.27
C HIS A 64 10.62 -15.33 7.88
N PHE A 65 9.62 -14.67 7.28
CA PHE A 65 9.76 -13.29 6.86
C PHE A 65 9.87 -12.36 8.08
N ASP A 66 10.95 -11.59 8.13
CA ASP A 66 11.22 -10.67 9.22
C ASP A 66 10.45 -9.35 9.04
N LEU A 67 9.31 -9.25 9.72
CA LEU A 67 8.51 -8.03 9.75
C LEU A 67 9.18 -6.89 10.53
N SER A 68 10.16 -7.17 11.38
CA SER A 68 10.86 -6.14 12.18
C SER A 68 11.78 -5.26 11.34
N SER A 69 12.12 -5.72 10.13
CA SER A 69 12.91 -4.93 9.17
C SER A 69 12.16 -3.70 8.66
N PHE A 70 10.83 -3.70 8.75
CA PHE A 70 9.98 -2.58 8.34
C PHE A 70 9.56 -1.75 9.53
N LYS A 71 9.63 -0.43 9.37
CA LYS A 71 9.09 0.49 10.36
C LYS A 71 8.07 1.40 9.71
N ILE A 72 6.82 1.33 10.20
CA ILE A 72 5.80 2.31 9.83
C ILE A 72 6.15 3.65 10.49
N ILE A 73 6.37 4.67 9.70
CA ILE A 73 6.69 6.03 10.13
C ILE A 73 5.40 6.83 10.30
N SER A 74 4.51 6.71 9.34
CA SER A 74 3.22 7.38 9.33
C SER A 74 2.18 6.52 8.62
N ASN A 75 0.95 6.54 9.12
CA ASN A 75 -0.21 5.93 8.48
C ASN A 75 -1.44 6.80 8.79
N THR A 76 -1.53 7.91 8.10
CA THR A 76 -2.61 8.90 8.25
C THR A 76 -3.29 9.16 6.90
N SER A 77 -4.38 9.90 6.91
CA SER A 77 -5.05 10.35 5.69
C SER A 77 -4.22 11.33 4.86
N GLN A 78 -3.22 12.00 5.46
CA GLN A 78 -2.35 12.95 4.78
C GLN A 78 -1.07 12.29 4.27
N CYS A 79 -0.60 11.25 4.95
CA CYS A 79 0.68 10.64 4.63
C CYS A 79 0.73 9.17 5.04
N GLN A 80 1.29 8.36 4.15
CA GLN A 80 1.78 7.02 4.46
C GLN A 80 3.29 6.98 4.24
N ALA A 81 4.02 6.52 5.24
CA ALA A 81 5.47 6.45 5.18
C ALA A 81 5.99 5.19 5.87
N VAL A 82 6.91 4.50 5.20
CA VAL A 82 7.53 3.26 5.66
C VAL A 82 9.04 3.36 5.51
N GLN A 83 9.77 2.97 6.53
CA GLN A 83 11.19 2.69 6.43
C GLN A 83 11.37 1.20 6.12
N LEU A 84 11.93 0.86 4.96
CA LEU A 84 12.20 -0.52 4.56
C LEU A 84 13.46 -1.09 5.21
N ASN A 85 14.44 -0.23 5.42
CA ASN A 85 15.71 -0.54 6.06
C ASN A 85 16.39 0.77 6.48
N LYS A 86 17.58 0.70 7.05
CA LYS A 86 18.32 1.89 7.52
C LYS A 86 18.60 2.95 6.45
N GLU A 87 18.50 2.58 5.18
CA GLU A 87 18.90 3.43 4.06
C GLU A 87 17.74 3.81 3.12
N THR A 88 16.54 3.23 3.32
CA THR A 88 15.46 3.39 2.34
C THR A 88 14.14 3.70 3.02
N TYR A 89 13.51 4.79 2.58
CA TYR A 89 12.17 5.21 2.98
C TYR A 89 11.27 5.30 1.74
N LEU A 90 10.03 4.88 1.89
CA LEU A 90 8.96 5.05 0.92
C LEU A 90 7.90 5.96 1.53
N LEU A 91 7.47 6.96 0.78
CA LEU A 91 6.46 7.91 1.25
C LEU A 91 5.41 8.14 0.16
N ALA A 92 4.16 8.19 0.60
CA ALA A 92 3.04 8.69 -0.20
C ALA A 92 2.46 9.90 0.54
N LEU A 93 2.61 11.08 -0.03
CA LEU A 93 2.03 12.31 0.47
C LEU A 93 0.78 12.63 -0.33
N TYR A 94 -0.36 12.71 0.32
CA TYR A 94 -1.65 13.06 -0.28
C TYR A 94 -1.87 14.57 -0.33
N GLU A 95 -1.07 15.30 0.45
CA GLU A 95 -1.00 16.77 0.46
C GLU A 95 0.43 17.23 0.74
N ALA A 96 0.72 18.51 0.55
CA ALA A 96 1.98 19.12 0.94
C ALA A 96 2.20 18.98 2.46
N GLY A 97 3.42 18.68 2.88
CA GLY A 97 3.68 18.51 4.30
C GLY A 97 5.08 18.05 4.64
N SER A 98 5.29 17.79 5.92
CA SER A 98 6.55 17.35 6.50
C SER A 98 6.37 16.02 7.25
N VAL A 99 7.29 15.10 7.03
CA VAL A 99 7.29 13.76 7.63
C VAL A 99 8.59 13.56 8.42
N PRO A 100 8.53 13.40 9.75
CA PRO A 100 9.69 13.01 10.53
C PRO A 100 10.09 11.58 10.16
N LEU A 101 11.36 11.35 9.88
CA LEU A 101 11.86 10.03 9.45
C LEU A 101 12.58 9.30 10.57
N SER A 102 13.75 9.80 10.99
CA SER A 102 14.59 9.19 12.02
C SER A 102 15.49 10.23 12.67
N GLY A 103 15.50 10.31 14.00
CA GLY A 103 16.23 11.33 14.74
C GLY A 103 15.77 12.73 14.34
N GLU A 104 16.70 13.59 13.95
CA GLU A 104 16.40 14.94 13.44
C GLU A 104 16.07 14.99 11.95
N LEU A 105 16.17 13.85 11.26
CA LEU A 105 15.89 13.78 9.83
C LEU A 105 14.41 13.91 9.57
N LYS A 106 14.03 14.87 8.72
CA LYS A 106 12.67 15.03 8.18
C LYS A 106 12.70 15.12 6.67
N PHE A 107 11.65 14.68 6.04
CA PHE A 107 11.35 14.93 4.63
C PHE A 107 10.25 15.98 4.54
N GLU A 108 10.37 16.90 3.63
CA GLU A 108 9.40 17.97 3.40
C GLU A 108 9.16 18.15 1.91
N SER A 109 7.89 18.28 1.53
CA SER A 109 7.49 18.57 0.16
C SER A 109 6.36 19.59 0.14
N ASN A 110 6.45 20.53 -0.79
CA ASN A 110 5.39 21.50 -1.07
C ASN A 110 4.33 20.98 -2.03
N LYS A 111 4.42 19.68 -2.42
CA LYS A 111 3.47 19.01 -3.30
C LYS A 111 3.15 17.61 -2.78
N LYS A 112 1.94 17.11 -3.11
CA LYS A 112 1.60 15.70 -2.99
C LYS A 112 2.45 14.88 -3.96
N GLY A 113 2.61 13.57 -3.69
CA GLY A 113 3.35 12.68 -4.57
C GLY A 113 3.84 11.42 -3.89
N LEU A 114 4.49 10.59 -4.68
CA LEU A 114 5.19 9.39 -4.21
C LEU A 114 6.68 9.66 -4.20
N PHE A 115 7.34 9.26 -3.12
CA PHE A 115 8.77 9.52 -2.93
C PHE A 115 9.48 8.25 -2.46
N ILE A 116 10.66 8.02 -3.03
CA ILE A 116 11.62 7.03 -2.52
C ILE A 116 12.88 7.81 -2.13
N LEU A 117 13.26 7.69 -0.86
CA LEU A 117 14.49 8.28 -0.35
C LEU A 117 15.48 7.15 -0.10
N ARG A 118 16.67 7.25 -0.66
CA ARG A 118 17.74 6.26 -0.43
C ARG A 118 19.05 6.95 -0.09
N THR A 119 19.76 6.40 0.91
CA THR A 119 21.12 6.79 1.18
C THR A 119 22.10 5.86 0.46
N TYR A 120 23.12 6.45 -0.13
CA TYR A 120 24.26 5.73 -0.67
C TYR A 120 25.52 6.55 -0.47
N LYS A 121 26.54 5.98 0.18
CA LYS A 121 27.80 6.67 0.50
C LYS A 121 27.58 8.03 1.17
N LYS A 122 26.71 8.09 2.18
CA LYS A 122 26.34 9.33 2.92
C LYS A 122 25.66 10.42 2.09
N LYS A 123 25.20 10.10 0.88
CA LYS A 123 24.42 11.02 0.03
C LYS A 123 22.99 10.51 -0.08
N TRP A 124 22.04 11.44 -0.06
CA TRP A 124 20.64 11.14 -0.33
C TRP A 124 20.34 11.19 -1.82
N LYS A 125 19.60 10.19 -2.29
CA LYS A 125 18.92 10.23 -3.58
C LYS A 125 17.43 10.26 -3.32
N VAL A 126 16.74 11.18 -3.97
CA VAL A 126 15.29 11.33 -3.92
C VAL A 126 14.74 11.01 -5.30
N TYR A 127 13.81 10.07 -5.34
CA TYR A 127 13.01 9.78 -6.52
C TYR A 127 11.61 10.29 -6.21
N ALA A 128 11.03 11.06 -7.11
CA ALA A 128 9.70 11.64 -6.96
C ALA A 128 8.85 11.33 -8.18
N SER A 129 7.56 11.10 -7.94
CA SER A 129 6.56 10.89 -8.98
C SER A 129 5.23 11.52 -8.56
N ASP A 130 4.58 12.19 -9.49
CA ASP A 130 3.18 12.56 -9.37
C ASP A 130 2.31 11.55 -10.12
N PRO A 131 1.65 10.61 -9.41
CA PRO A 131 0.81 9.59 -10.04
C PRO A 131 -0.49 10.19 -10.62
N THR A 132 -0.86 11.41 -10.22
CA THR A 132 -2.08 12.07 -10.70
C THR A 132 -1.86 12.77 -12.05
N GLN A 133 -0.61 13.02 -12.42
CA GLN A 133 -0.22 13.72 -13.65
C GLN A 133 -0.96 15.07 -13.83
N THR A 134 -1.38 15.68 -12.72
CA THR A 134 -2.13 16.94 -12.74
C THR A 134 -1.24 18.16 -12.76
N ASP A 135 0.06 17.98 -12.53
CA ASP A 135 1.07 19.03 -12.63
C ASP A 135 1.67 19.13 -14.03
N GLY A 136 0.97 18.64 -15.03
CA GLY A 136 1.25 19.05 -16.39
C GLY A 136 1.14 20.55 -16.42
N SER A 137 2.30 21.24 -16.35
CA SER A 137 2.37 22.60 -16.84
C SER A 137 1.76 22.56 -18.22
N ASP A 138 0.55 23.09 -18.35
CA ASP A 138 0.09 23.49 -19.66
C ASP A 138 1.19 24.38 -20.26
N PRO A 139 1.53 24.15 -21.52
CA PRO A 139 2.58 24.90 -22.20
C PRO A 139 2.24 26.40 -22.28
#